data_eb8f2d429bf196cecd368f3e3a8cddb7
#
_entry.id   eb8f2d429bf196cecd368f3e3a8cddb7
#
_cell.length_a   1.000
_cell.length_b   1.000
_cell.length_c   1.000
_cell.angle_alpha   90.00
_cell.angle_beta   90.00
_cell.angle_gamma   90.00
#
_symmetry.space_group_name_H-M   'P 1'
#
loop_
_entity.id
_entity.type
_entity.pdbx_description
1 polymer ?
#
loop_
_entity_poly.entity_id
_entity_poly.type
_entity_poly.pdbx_seq_one_letter_code
_entity_poly.pdbx_strand_id
1 'polypeptide(L)'
;MKYWRVIRYWVKAKYGLTETELDVLFFLKTEPYFNKEKFKEFDKVLSWDKNRFDRMLRDGWIVVWRKRQGNKKTLYNISHKGKHVVNTVYKKLQGDDISTHNSRIFNVNSKFADNMYRQAIVKMNEELRKDRMSKRQRQRPSQE
;
A
#
# COMPACT_ATOMS: atom_id res chain seq x y z
N MET A 1 -13.07 -8.50 -2.17
CA MET A 1 -11.60 -8.46 -1.94
C MET A 1 -11.18 -9.46 -0.85
N LYS A 2 -11.08 -10.70 -1.26
CA LYS A 2 -10.80 -11.83 -0.36
C LYS A 2 -9.47 -11.70 0.41
N TYR A 3 -8.46 -11.16 -0.23
CA TYR A 3 -7.10 -11.11 0.34
C TYR A 3 -6.67 -9.73 0.85
N TRP A 4 -7.56 -8.76 0.89
CA TRP A 4 -7.23 -7.38 1.26
C TRP A 4 -6.58 -7.29 2.64
N ARG A 5 -7.13 -7.99 3.63
CA ARG A 5 -6.60 -7.96 5.00
C ARG A 5 -5.15 -8.47 5.08
N VAL A 6 -4.85 -9.53 4.35
CA VAL A 6 -3.51 -10.13 4.31
C VAL A 6 -2.53 -9.20 3.60
N ILE A 7 -2.92 -8.67 2.45
CA ILE A 7 -2.10 -7.75 1.66
C ILE A 7 -1.82 -6.47 2.45
N ARG A 8 -2.82 -5.92 3.09
CA ARG A 8 -2.68 -4.71 3.93
C ARG A 8 -1.70 -4.94 5.08
N TYR A 9 -1.80 -6.05 5.77
CA TYR A 9 -0.88 -6.39 6.85
C TYR A 9 0.57 -6.49 6.34
N TRP A 10 0.77 -7.17 5.25
CA TRP A 10 2.09 -7.33 4.64
C TRP A 10 2.70 -5.98 4.22
N VAL A 11 1.93 -5.13 3.56
CA VAL A 11 2.38 -3.81 3.11
C VAL A 11 2.77 -2.93 4.28
N LYS A 12 1.93 -2.89 5.32
CA LYS A 12 2.21 -2.12 6.53
C LYS A 12 3.52 -2.57 7.19
N ALA A 13 3.72 -3.86 7.31
CA ALA A 13 4.95 -4.42 7.90
C ALA A 13 6.19 -4.12 7.04
N LYS A 14 6.07 -4.27 5.72
CA LYS A 14 7.19 -4.06 4.79
C LYS A 14 7.66 -2.60 4.75
N TYR A 15 6.73 -1.66 4.75
CA TYR A 15 7.04 -0.24 4.57
C TYR A 15 7.00 0.58 5.87
N GLY A 16 6.67 -0.06 6.99
CA GLY A 16 6.60 0.62 8.29
C GLY A 16 5.47 1.64 8.38
N LEU A 17 4.34 1.38 7.72
CA LEU A 17 3.19 2.26 7.70
C LEU A 17 2.15 1.86 8.74
N THR A 18 1.45 2.85 9.30
CA THR A 18 0.22 2.61 10.04
C THR A 18 -0.94 2.43 9.06
N GLU A 19 -2.04 1.85 9.54
CA GLU A 19 -3.24 1.67 8.71
C GLU A 19 -3.77 3.00 8.17
N THR A 20 -3.81 4.03 9.01
CA THR A 20 -4.28 5.36 8.62
C THR A 20 -3.35 6.02 7.60
N GLU A 21 -2.03 5.88 7.74
CA GLU A 21 -1.06 6.38 6.76
C GLU A 21 -1.25 5.70 5.40
N LEU A 22 -1.52 4.40 5.39
CA LEU A 22 -1.80 3.67 4.16
C LEU A 22 -3.09 4.18 3.49
N ASP A 23 -4.15 4.40 4.25
CA ASP A 23 -5.40 4.96 3.76
C ASP A 23 -5.19 6.37 3.17
N VAL A 24 -4.39 7.19 3.82
CA VAL A 24 -4.00 8.52 3.32
C VAL A 24 -3.28 8.42 1.98
N LEU A 25 -2.35 7.47 1.82
CA LEU A 25 -1.64 7.28 0.56
C LEU A 25 -2.60 6.92 -0.58
N PHE A 26 -3.59 6.07 -0.35
CA PHE A 26 -4.60 5.75 -1.35
C PHE A 26 -5.40 6.98 -1.76
N PHE A 27 -5.79 7.80 -0.81
CA PHE A 27 -6.50 9.04 -1.10
C PHE A 27 -5.63 10.02 -1.90
N LEU A 28 -4.39 10.24 -1.47
CA LEU A 28 -3.47 11.18 -2.13
C LEU A 28 -3.10 10.74 -3.55
N LYS A 29 -3.16 9.45 -3.84
CA LYS A 29 -2.95 8.95 -5.20
C LYS A 29 -4.02 9.48 -6.15
N THR A 30 -5.24 9.68 -5.67
CA THR A 30 -6.36 10.20 -6.47
C THR A 30 -6.48 11.73 -6.44
N GLU A 31 -5.78 12.40 -5.54
CA GLU A 31 -5.78 13.86 -5.36
C GLU A 31 -4.38 14.43 -5.59
N PRO A 32 -3.92 14.54 -6.84
CA PRO A 32 -2.61 15.13 -7.12
C PRO A 32 -2.59 16.62 -6.81
N TYR A 33 -1.44 17.13 -6.39
CA TYR A 33 -1.19 18.56 -6.15
C TYR A 33 -2.11 19.18 -5.12
N PHE A 34 -2.14 18.57 -3.93
CA PHE A 34 -2.96 19.04 -2.81
C PHE A 34 -2.21 20.07 -1.97
N ASN A 35 -2.96 20.94 -1.28
CA ASN A 35 -2.42 21.83 -0.25
C ASN A 35 -2.62 21.22 1.14
N LYS A 36 -2.03 21.86 2.16
CA LYS A 36 -2.11 21.39 3.54
C LYS A 36 -3.55 21.37 4.08
N GLU A 37 -4.39 22.31 3.65
CA GLU A 37 -5.80 22.37 4.05
C GLU A 37 -6.60 21.19 3.54
N LYS A 38 -6.38 20.79 2.29
CA LYS A 38 -7.01 19.62 1.69
C LYS A 38 -6.62 18.33 2.42
N PHE A 39 -5.35 18.20 2.79
CA PHE A 39 -4.88 17.08 3.60
C PHE A 39 -5.59 17.05 4.96
N LYS A 40 -5.72 18.18 5.64
CA LYS A 40 -6.40 18.26 6.94
C LYS A 40 -7.88 17.88 6.86
N GLU A 41 -8.58 18.29 5.80
CA GLU A 41 -9.97 17.89 5.57
C GLU A 41 -10.12 16.37 5.51
N PHE A 42 -9.24 15.71 4.78
CA PHE A 42 -9.25 14.25 4.67
C PHE A 42 -8.86 13.58 6.00
N ASP A 43 -7.85 14.10 6.68
CA ASP A 43 -7.38 13.55 7.95
C ASP A 43 -8.47 13.56 9.04
N LYS A 44 -9.34 14.56 9.06
CA LYS A 44 -10.47 14.65 10.00
C LYS A 44 -11.47 13.51 9.83
N VAL A 45 -11.63 12.99 8.63
CA VAL A 45 -12.56 11.90 8.34
C VAL A 45 -12.04 10.57 8.91
N LEU A 46 -10.73 10.37 8.92
CA LEU A 46 -10.11 9.13 9.39
C LEU A 46 -9.93 9.12 10.90
N SER A 47 -9.09 10.00 11.39
CA SER A 47 -8.81 10.20 12.81
C SER A 47 -7.96 11.44 12.95
N TRP A 48 -8.28 12.29 13.91
CA TRP A 48 -7.50 13.52 14.11
C TRP A 48 -6.09 13.19 14.59
N ASP A 49 -5.09 13.53 13.79
CA ASP A 49 -3.68 13.52 14.19
C ASP A 49 -2.99 14.77 13.67
N LYS A 50 -2.73 15.68 14.58
CA LYS A 50 -2.10 16.99 14.31
C LYS A 50 -0.75 16.85 13.59
N ASN A 51 0.01 15.81 13.88
CA ASN A 51 1.38 15.64 13.42
C ASN A 51 1.54 14.71 12.21
N ARG A 52 0.45 14.12 11.72
CA ARG A 52 0.52 13.14 10.63
C ARG A 52 1.10 13.72 9.36
N PHE A 53 0.68 14.91 8.97
CA PHE A 53 1.21 15.58 7.78
C PHE A 53 2.72 15.77 7.88
N ASP A 54 3.19 16.30 9.00
CA ASP A 54 4.62 16.57 9.21
C ASP A 54 5.44 15.28 9.23
N ARG A 55 4.92 14.22 9.83
CA ARG A 55 5.58 12.90 9.82
C ARG A 55 5.66 12.32 8.41
N MET A 56 4.59 12.36 7.66
CA MET A 56 4.58 11.83 6.29
C MET A 56 5.49 12.62 5.37
N LEU A 57 5.60 13.93 5.57
CA LEU A 57 6.53 14.78 4.84
C LEU A 57 7.98 14.45 5.22
N ARG A 58 8.27 14.32 6.51
CA ARG A 58 9.61 13.96 7.02
C ARG A 58 10.03 12.57 6.54
N ASP A 59 9.13 11.59 6.56
CA ASP A 59 9.43 10.21 6.20
C ASP A 59 9.47 9.99 4.67
N GLY A 60 9.20 11.03 3.88
CA GLY A 60 9.33 10.99 2.44
C GLY A 60 8.14 10.40 1.70
N TRP A 61 6.96 10.26 2.32
CA TRP A 61 5.74 9.81 1.66
C TRP A 61 5.08 10.92 0.85
N ILE A 62 5.26 12.17 1.28
CA ILE A 62 4.76 13.39 0.65
C ILE A 62 5.96 14.27 0.31
N VAL A 63 5.91 14.94 -0.83
CA VAL A 63 6.96 15.87 -1.26
C VAL A 63 6.34 17.21 -1.69
N VAL A 64 7.13 18.28 -1.58
CA VAL A 64 6.74 19.60 -2.08
C VAL A 64 6.83 19.56 -3.60
N TRP A 65 5.71 19.82 -4.28
CA TRP A 65 5.68 19.94 -5.73
C TRP A 65 5.98 21.38 -6.18
N ARG A 66 5.40 22.36 -5.50
CA ARG A 66 5.60 23.78 -5.79
C ARG A 66 5.60 24.56 -4.49
N LYS A 67 6.68 25.30 -4.23
CA LYS A 67 6.76 26.21 -3.08
C LYS A 67 5.84 27.41 -3.26
N ARG A 68 5.42 28.01 -2.13
CA ARG A 68 4.60 29.20 -2.12
C ARG A 68 5.21 30.32 -2.98
N GLN A 69 4.40 30.90 -3.85
CA GLN A 69 4.77 32.06 -4.68
C GLN A 69 3.68 33.12 -4.53
N GLY A 70 3.97 34.19 -3.80
CA GLY A 70 3.00 35.25 -3.53
C GLY A 70 1.74 34.72 -2.84
N ASN A 71 0.58 34.90 -3.47
CA ASN A 71 -0.72 34.41 -2.97
C ASN A 71 -0.97 32.91 -3.28
N LYS A 72 -0.12 32.30 -4.07
CA LYS A 72 -0.25 30.86 -4.42
C LYS A 72 0.34 30.01 -3.29
N LYS A 73 -0.50 29.19 -2.68
CA LYS A 73 -0.10 28.29 -1.58
C LYS A 73 0.85 27.22 -2.07
N THR A 74 1.66 26.70 -1.14
CA THR A 74 2.51 25.51 -1.41
C THR A 74 1.63 24.33 -1.80
N LEU A 75 2.00 23.65 -2.86
CA LEU A 75 1.37 22.43 -3.30
C LEU A 75 2.28 21.22 -3.04
N TYR A 76 1.68 20.13 -2.64
CA TYR A 76 2.33 18.87 -2.32
C TYR A 76 1.83 17.78 -3.26
N ASN A 77 2.59 16.72 -3.35
CA ASN A 77 2.19 15.53 -4.07
C ASN A 77 2.69 14.28 -3.34
N ILE A 78 2.07 13.16 -3.61
CA ILE A 78 2.59 11.87 -3.16
C ILE A 78 3.96 11.64 -3.80
N SER A 79 4.93 11.16 -3.03
CA SER A 79 6.28 10.86 -3.53
C SER A 79 6.28 9.62 -4.43
N HIS A 80 7.39 9.39 -5.15
CA HIS A 80 7.58 8.15 -5.90
C HIS A 80 7.51 6.92 -4.99
N LYS A 81 8.06 7.01 -3.79
CA LYS A 81 7.98 5.98 -2.76
C LYS A 81 6.52 5.67 -2.40
N GLY A 82 5.70 6.69 -2.18
CA GLY A 82 4.28 6.53 -1.89
C GLY A 82 3.50 5.95 -3.07
N LYS A 83 3.77 6.39 -4.28
CA LYS A 83 3.17 5.83 -5.51
C LYS A 83 3.52 4.36 -5.67
N HIS A 84 4.77 4.00 -5.38
CA HIS A 84 5.24 2.62 -5.46
C HIS A 84 4.46 1.72 -4.50
N VAL A 85 4.23 2.16 -3.27
CA VAL A 85 3.44 1.39 -2.29
C VAL A 85 2.02 1.16 -2.80
N VAL A 86 1.34 2.20 -3.27
CA VAL A 86 -0.03 2.10 -3.80
C VAL A 86 -0.09 1.16 -5.00
N ASN A 87 0.85 1.29 -5.93
CA ASN A 87 0.91 0.42 -7.11
C ASN A 87 1.20 -1.03 -6.73
N THR A 88 2.05 -1.26 -5.73
CA THR A 88 2.33 -2.60 -5.20
C THR A 88 1.07 -3.24 -4.64
N VAL A 89 0.27 -2.50 -3.88
CA VAL A 89 -1.00 -3.00 -3.34
C VAL A 89 -1.95 -3.37 -4.49
N TYR A 90 -2.09 -2.53 -5.49
CA TYR A 90 -2.96 -2.83 -6.64
C TYR A 90 -2.51 -4.10 -7.38
N LYS A 91 -1.21 -4.27 -7.59
CA LYS A 91 -0.68 -5.50 -8.22
C LYS A 91 -1.00 -6.75 -7.40
N LYS A 92 -0.84 -6.68 -6.07
CA LYS A 92 -1.17 -7.81 -5.19
C LYS A 92 -2.67 -8.13 -5.21
N LEU A 93 -3.52 -7.11 -5.25
CA LEU A 93 -4.96 -7.30 -5.38
C LEU A 93 -5.37 -7.90 -6.73
N GLN A 94 -4.57 -7.70 -7.77
CA GLN A 94 -4.78 -8.30 -9.09
C GLN A 94 -4.28 -9.74 -9.20
N GLY A 95 -3.67 -10.28 -8.16
CA GLY A 95 -3.25 -11.66 -8.08
C GLY A 95 -1.74 -11.92 -8.11
N ASP A 96 -0.90 -10.91 -7.99
CA ASP A 96 0.54 -11.10 -7.86
C ASP A 96 0.89 -11.71 -6.50
N ASP A 97 1.86 -12.64 -6.50
CA ASP A 97 2.34 -13.28 -5.29
C ASP A 97 3.07 -12.28 -4.37
N ILE A 98 2.95 -12.50 -3.06
CA ILE A 98 3.75 -11.81 -2.07
C ILE A 98 5.08 -12.53 -1.91
N SER A 99 6.21 -11.78 -2.02
CA SER A 99 7.53 -12.33 -1.77
C SER A 99 7.66 -12.75 -0.32
N THR A 100 8.18 -13.97 -0.09
CA THR A 100 8.46 -14.51 1.22
C THR A 100 9.90 -14.20 1.69
N HIS A 101 10.71 -13.56 0.84
CA HIS A 101 12.09 -13.19 1.18
C HIS A 101 12.16 -11.81 1.83
N ASN A 102 13.03 -11.69 2.85
CA ASN A 102 13.40 -10.43 3.51
C ASN A 102 12.23 -9.61 4.04
N SER A 103 11.11 -10.26 4.35
CA SER A 103 9.99 -9.62 5.00
C SER A 103 10.10 -9.77 6.52
N ARG A 104 9.76 -8.71 7.26
CA ARG A 104 9.68 -8.73 8.72
C ARG A 104 8.75 -9.83 9.23
N ILE A 105 7.70 -10.15 8.50
CA ILE A 105 6.72 -11.20 8.83
C ILE A 105 7.37 -12.60 8.79
N PHE A 106 8.37 -12.80 7.94
CA PHE A 106 9.07 -14.06 7.75
C PHE A 106 10.35 -14.16 8.56
N ASN A 107 10.60 -13.25 9.50
CA ASN A 107 11.74 -13.30 10.39
C ASN A 107 11.53 -14.38 11.48
N VAL A 108 12.61 -15.06 11.87
CA VAL A 108 12.60 -16.11 12.91
C VAL A 108 12.05 -15.61 14.25
N ASN A 109 12.23 -14.32 14.56
CA ASN A 109 11.78 -13.69 15.80
C ASN A 109 10.41 -13.00 15.65
N SER A 110 9.62 -13.36 14.64
CA SER A 110 8.32 -12.75 14.42
C SER A 110 7.32 -13.06 15.54
N LYS A 111 6.43 -12.10 15.82
CA LYS A 111 5.37 -12.25 16.83
C LYS A 111 4.32 -13.27 16.36
N PHE A 112 3.50 -13.78 17.31
CA PHE A 112 2.42 -14.73 17.02
C PHE A 112 1.49 -14.24 15.89
N ALA A 113 1.11 -12.97 15.90
CA ALA A 113 0.28 -12.38 14.85
C ALA A 113 0.97 -12.47 13.47
N ASP A 114 2.28 -12.22 13.41
CA ASP A 114 3.06 -12.35 12.17
C ASP A 114 3.05 -13.79 11.65
N ASN A 115 3.12 -14.78 12.55
CA ASN A 115 3.07 -16.21 12.16
C ASN A 115 1.73 -16.58 11.53
N MET A 116 0.62 -16.07 12.07
CA MET A 116 -0.72 -16.30 11.49
C MET A 116 -0.83 -15.69 10.09
N TYR A 117 -0.35 -14.45 9.91
CA TYR A 117 -0.35 -13.79 8.60
C TYR A 117 0.63 -14.42 7.63
N ARG A 118 1.77 -14.94 8.11
CA ARG A 118 2.69 -15.73 7.29
C ARG A 118 1.99 -16.94 6.67
N GLN A 119 1.27 -17.71 7.48
CA GLN A 119 0.50 -18.86 7.00
C GLN A 119 -0.58 -18.44 6.00
N ALA A 120 -1.28 -17.33 6.27
CA ALA A 120 -2.29 -16.79 5.37
C ALA A 120 -1.68 -16.35 4.04
N ILE A 121 -0.50 -15.74 4.04
CA ILE A 121 0.23 -15.34 2.83
C ILE A 121 0.61 -16.56 1.98
N VAL A 122 1.19 -17.58 2.62
CA VAL A 122 1.58 -18.81 1.92
C VAL A 122 0.36 -19.47 1.27
N LYS A 123 -0.74 -19.58 2.01
CA LYS A 123 -2.00 -20.14 1.49
C LYS A 123 -2.55 -19.31 0.32
N MET A 124 -2.53 -17.99 0.44
CA MET A 124 -2.97 -17.08 -0.62
C MET A 124 -2.13 -17.27 -1.89
N ASN A 125 -0.81 -17.33 -1.76
CA ASN A 125 0.10 -17.53 -2.89
C ASN A 125 -0.17 -18.86 -3.61
N GLU A 126 -0.43 -19.94 -2.87
CA GLU A 126 -0.78 -21.24 -3.44
C GLU A 126 -2.10 -21.19 -4.23
N GLU A 127 -3.13 -20.56 -3.64
CA GLU A 127 -4.42 -20.39 -4.30
C GLU A 127 -4.29 -19.58 -5.59
N LEU A 128 -3.52 -18.50 -5.58
CA LEU A 128 -3.28 -17.65 -6.75
C LEU A 128 -2.53 -18.39 -7.85
N ARG A 129 -1.55 -19.24 -7.50
CA ARG A 129 -0.83 -20.08 -8.46
C ARG A 129 -1.77 -21.09 -9.13
N LYS A 130 -2.62 -21.74 -8.36
CA LYS A 130 -3.62 -22.69 -8.88
C LYS A 130 -4.58 -22.01 -9.86
N ASP A 131 -5.06 -20.82 -9.52
CA ASP A 131 -5.96 -20.06 -10.39
C ASP A 131 -5.27 -19.67 -11.71
N ARG A 132 -4.00 -19.26 -11.66
CA ARG A 132 -3.22 -18.94 -12.86
C ARG A 132 -3.01 -20.15 -13.76
N MET A 133 -2.70 -21.30 -13.17
CA MET A 133 -2.56 -22.56 -13.90
C MET A 133 -3.87 -22.98 -14.56
N SER A 134 -4.98 -22.89 -13.83
CA SER A 134 -6.31 -23.20 -14.34
C SER A 134 -6.69 -22.30 -15.53
N LYS A 135 -6.43 -20.99 -15.43
CA LYS A 135 -6.66 -20.04 -16.53
C LYS A 135 -5.80 -20.33 -17.74
N ARG A 136 -4.53 -20.69 -17.56
CA ARG A 136 -3.65 -21.08 -18.67
C ARG A 136 -4.13 -22.32 -19.39
N GLN A 137 -4.62 -23.33 -18.67
CA GLN A 137 -5.17 -24.53 -19.26
C GLN A 137 -6.43 -24.25 -20.09
N ARG A 138 -7.30 -23.35 -19.61
CA ARG A 138 -8.52 -22.96 -20.36
C ARG A 138 -8.20 -22.13 -21.60
N GLN A 139 -7.07 -21.47 -21.68
CA GLN A 139 -6.65 -20.65 -22.82
C GLN A 139 -5.86 -21.43 -23.86
N ARG A 140 -5.47 -22.68 -23.58
CA ARG A 140 -4.82 -23.53 -24.59
C ARG A 140 -5.83 -23.91 -25.66
N PRO A 141 -5.51 -23.65 -26.95
CA PRO A 141 -6.39 -24.15 -28.03
C PRO A 141 -6.45 -25.66 -27.97
N SER A 142 -7.67 -26.20 -28.13
CA SER A 142 -7.84 -27.64 -28.26
C SER A 142 -7.06 -28.09 -29.47
N GLN A 143 -6.10 -29.00 -29.29
CA GLN A 143 -5.43 -29.67 -30.37
C GLN A 143 -6.39 -30.71 -30.90
N GLU A 144 -7.02 -30.43 -32.04
CA GLU A 144 -7.64 -31.45 -32.85
C GLU A 144 -6.58 -32.11 -33.73
#